data_5ecc3d45bf41017d9fccb6a623fb7a0c
#
_entry.id   5ecc3d45bf41017d9fccb6a623fb7a0c
#
_cell.length_a   1.000
_cell.length_b   1.000
_cell.length_c   1.000
_cell.angle_alpha   90.00
_cell.angle_beta   90.00
_cell.angle_gamma   90.00
#
_symmetry.space_group_name_H-M   'P 1'
#
loop_
_entity.id
_entity.type
_entity.pdbx_description
1 polymer ?
#
loop_
_entity_poly.entity_id
_entity_poly.type
_entity_poly.pdbx_seq_one_letter_code
_entity_poly.pdbx_strand_id
1 'polypeptide(L)'
;GMYVLSEELTQKPINRFLVANHLYGPSYVSQQTALRHYGLIPETVYSVQSVTTKAARSFETPVGMFFYTTAQPQWFPIGIQMHSESNLNYLLATPEKALMDVVQFTAGISMRYAKEVGGWLEEDLRFDMDLLSEINVDILKQLAPLSHKQRTIETIIRFIENERRV
;
A
#
# COMPACT_ATOMS: atom_id res chain seq x y z
N GLY A 1 23.45 10.43 9.20
CA GLY A 1 22.72 10.76 7.99
C GLY A 1 22.80 9.64 6.96
N MET A 2 21.83 9.59 6.08
CA MET A 2 21.81 8.64 4.96
C MET A 2 22.32 9.37 3.71
N TYR A 3 23.21 8.71 2.96
CA TYR A 3 23.76 9.22 1.71
C TYR A 3 23.37 8.31 0.55
N VAL A 4 22.95 8.90 -0.57
CA VAL A 4 22.65 8.21 -1.82
C VAL A 4 23.57 8.77 -2.89
N LEU A 5 24.28 7.90 -3.61
CA LEU A 5 25.07 8.30 -4.76
C LEU A 5 24.14 8.77 -5.88
N SER A 6 24.51 9.86 -6.57
CA SER A 6 23.72 10.36 -7.69
C SER A 6 23.67 9.35 -8.85
N GLU A 7 22.59 9.39 -9.63
CA GLU A 7 22.42 8.57 -10.81
C GLU A 7 23.55 8.77 -11.83
N GLU A 8 24.07 10.01 -11.91
CA GLU A 8 25.20 10.36 -12.78
C GLU A 8 26.49 9.62 -12.41
N LEU A 9 26.71 9.38 -11.09
CA LEU A 9 27.90 8.68 -10.60
C LEU A 9 27.75 7.15 -10.69
N THR A 10 26.56 6.63 -10.52
CA THR A 10 26.32 5.18 -10.48
C THR A 10 25.86 4.60 -11.83
N GLN A 11 25.40 5.45 -12.74
CA GLN A 11 24.74 5.10 -14.01
C GLN A 11 23.55 4.14 -13.80
N LYS A 12 22.93 4.16 -12.61
CA LYS A 12 21.78 3.34 -12.22
C LYS A 12 20.70 4.24 -11.62
N PRO A 13 19.41 3.99 -11.94
CA PRO A 13 18.32 4.71 -11.33
C PRO A 13 18.29 4.46 -9.81
N ILE A 14 17.93 5.47 -9.04
CA ILE A 14 17.76 5.36 -7.59
C ILE A 14 16.48 4.57 -7.29
N ASN A 15 16.62 3.48 -6.53
CA ASN A 15 15.46 2.73 -6.03
C ASN A 15 14.86 3.47 -4.82
N ARG A 16 13.79 4.23 -5.07
CA ARG A 16 13.13 5.05 -4.04
C ARG A 16 12.45 4.20 -2.96
N PHE A 17 12.07 2.95 -3.24
CA PHE A 17 11.47 2.05 -2.24
C PHE A 17 12.52 1.59 -1.24
N LEU A 18 13.72 1.28 -1.72
CA LEU A 18 14.85 1.00 -0.84
C LEU A 18 15.19 2.21 0.04
N VAL A 19 15.24 3.41 -0.56
CA VAL A 19 15.45 4.65 0.19
C VAL A 19 14.39 4.82 1.28
N ALA A 20 13.12 4.60 0.95
CA ALA A 20 12.01 4.71 1.91
C ALA A 20 12.19 3.80 3.12
N ASN A 21 12.57 2.53 2.90
CA ASN A 21 12.79 1.58 3.98
C ASN A 21 13.95 1.98 4.91
N HIS A 22 15.00 2.56 4.36
CA HIS A 22 16.20 2.94 5.12
C HIS A 22 16.09 4.33 5.76
N LEU A 23 15.34 5.23 5.17
CA LEU A 23 15.18 6.60 5.67
C LEU A 23 14.48 6.65 7.03
N TYR A 24 13.47 5.81 7.22
CA TYR A 24 12.70 5.77 8.47
C TYR A 24 12.13 4.35 8.68
N GLY A 25 12.88 3.51 9.36
CA GLY A 25 12.49 2.11 9.64
C GLY A 25 12.16 1.86 11.11
N PRO A 26 11.48 0.74 11.40
CA PRO A 26 10.97 -0.23 10.45
C PRO A 26 9.80 0.33 9.62
N SER A 27 9.78 0.02 8.33
CA SER A 27 8.71 0.47 7.44
C SER A 27 8.61 -0.42 6.20
N TYR A 28 7.46 -0.38 5.54
CA TYR A 28 7.25 -0.96 4.22
C TYR A 28 6.52 0.04 3.31
N VAL A 29 6.84 0.02 2.03
CA VAL A 29 6.13 0.82 1.02
C VAL A 29 4.74 0.25 0.80
N SER A 30 3.73 1.11 0.73
CA SER A 30 2.32 0.68 0.67
C SER A 30 1.40 1.69 0.00
N GLN A 31 0.11 1.55 0.25
CA GLN A 31 -0.97 2.42 -0.19
C GLN A 31 -0.96 2.62 -1.72
N GLN A 32 -1.24 3.81 -2.20
CA GLN A 32 -1.31 4.07 -3.65
C GLN A 32 0.04 3.87 -4.34
N THR A 33 1.16 4.11 -3.66
CA THR A 33 2.49 3.85 -4.20
C THR A 33 2.66 2.37 -4.57
N ALA A 34 2.27 1.46 -3.69
CA ALA A 34 2.33 0.03 -3.95
C ALA A 34 1.28 -0.41 -4.98
N LEU A 35 0.05 0.08 -4.90
CA LEU A 35 -1.00 -0.22 -5.88
C LEU A 35 -0.57 0.18 -7.30
N ARG A 36 0.04 1.34 -7.45
CA ARG A 36 0.59 1.80 -8.75
C ARG A 36 1.72 0.91 -9.23
N HIS A 37 2.62 0.51 -8.34
CA HIS A 37 3.72 -0.41 -8.66
C HIS A 37 3.23 -1.74 -9.24
N TYR A 38 2.14 -2.29 -8.69
CA TYR A 38 1.50 -3.50 -9.22
C TYR A 38 0.62 -3.26 -10.46
N GLY A 39 0.46 -2.03 -10.91
CA GLY A 39 -0.40 -1.70 -12.04
C GLY A 39 -1.90 -1.76 -11.74
N LEU A 40 -2.29 -1.75 -10.47
CA LEU A 40 -3.69 -1.85 -10.03
C LEU A 40 -4.45 -0.53 -10.13
N ILE A 41 -3.75 0.59 -10.14
CA ILE A 41 -4.31 1.92 -10.35
C ILE A 41 -3.47 2.68 -11.39
N PRO A 42 -4.09 3.57 -12.20
CA PRO A 42 -3.38 4.31 -13.24
C PRO A 42 -2.67 5.57 -12.72
N GLU A 43 -3.00 6.03 -11.52
CA GLU A 43 -2.53 7.28 -10.97
C GLU A 43 -1.00 7.32 -10.86
N THR A 44 -0.39 8.41 -11.32
CA THR A 44 1.03 8.65 -11.05
C THR A 44 1.20 9.14 -9.61
N VAL A 45 1.93 8.37 -8.81
CA VAL A 45 2.22 8.72 -7.42
C VAL A 45 3.63 9.27 -7.33
N TYR A 46 3.76 10.57 -7.09
CA TYR A 46 5.06 11.26 -7.04
C TYR A 46 5.79 11.08 -5.72
N SER A 47 5.05 10.92 -4.62
CA SER A 47 5.59 10.63 -3.31
C SER A 47 5.65 9.13 -3.05
N VAL A 48 6.53 8.70 -2.15
CA VAL A 48 6.55 7.32 -1.66
C VAL A 48 5.80 7.26 -0.33
N GLN A 49 4.73 6.48 -0.30
CA GLN A 49 3.91 6.22 0.87
C GLN A 49 4.37 4.93 1.55
N SER A 50 4.67 5.03 2.83
CA SER A 50 5.11 3.89 3.64
C SER A 50 4.30 3.81 4.93
N VAL A 51 4.33 2.64 5.55
CA VAL A 51 3.72 2.38 6.86
C VAL A 51 4.82 1.97 7.84
N THR A 52 4.74 2.50 9.04
CA THR A 52 5.72 2.28 10.12
C THR A 52 4.99 1.99 11.44
N THR A 53 5.69 1.43 12.41
CA THR A 53 5.22 1.31 13.80
C THR A 53 5.59 2.54 14.65
N LYS A 54 6.43 3.41 14.11
CA LYS A 54 6.85 4.67 14.76
C LYS A 54 5.83 5.78 14.53
N ALA A 55 6.09 6.97 15.08
CA ALA A 55 5.26 8.15 14.85
C ALA A 55 5.20 8.51 13.36
N ALA A 56 4.04 8.99 12.91
CA ALA A 56 3.85 9.47 11.54
C ALA A 56 4.82 10.62 11.24
N ARG A 57 5.39 10.60 10.05
CA ARG A 57 6.41 11.58 9.65
C ARG A 57 6.46 11.74 8.14
N SER A 58 6.92 12.88 7.68
CA SER A 58 7.23 13.12 6.28
C SER A 58 8.64 13.68 6.13
N PHE A 59 9.26 13.39 4.97
CA PHE A 59 10.60 13.88 4.62
C PHE A 59 10.56 14.43 3.20
N GLU A 60 11.10 15.62 3.04
CA GLU A 60 11.41 16.20 1.74
C GLU A 60 12.90 16.02 1.48
N THR A 61 13.25 15.36 0.39
CA THR A 61 14.62 14.99 0.06
C THR A 61 14.93 15.33 -1.40
N PRO A 62 16.23 15.39 -1.81
CA PRO A 62 16.57 15.53 -3.21
C PRO A 62 16.05 14.43 -4.14
N VAL A 63 15.72 13.26 -3.58
CA VAL A 63 15.16 12.14 -4.34
C VAL A 63 13.63 12.02 -4.23
N GLY A 64 12.98 13.00 -3.62
CA GLY A 64 11.52 13.13 -3.55
C GLY A 64 10.96 13.20 -2.13
N MET A 65 9.62 13.14 -2.08
CA MET A 65 8.85 13.18 -0.84
C MET A 65 8.57 11.76 -0.34
N PHE A 66 8.73 11.57 0.97
CA PHE A 66 8.46 10.30 1.65
C PHE A 66 7.49 10.53 2.80
N PHE A 67 6.37 9.79 2.81
CA PHE A 67 5.35 9.86 3.85
C PHE A 67 5.29 8.54 4.61
N TYR A 68 5.22 8.64 5.95
CA TYR A 68 5.11 7.48 6.84
C TYR A 68 3.88 7.61 7.71
N THR A 69 3.02 6.60 7.64
CA THR A 69 1.80 6.49 8.45
C THR A 69 2.00 5.45 9.54
N THR A 70 1.51 5.72 10.74
CA THR A 70 1.64 4.81 11.88
C THR A 70 0.60 3.70 11.81
N ALA A 71 1.06 2.46 11.91
CA ALA A 71 0.20 1.29 12.09
C ALA A 71 0.38 0.69 13.49
N GLN A 72 -0.68 0.03 13.97
CA GLN A 72 -0.57 -0.78 15.19
C GLN A 72 0.36 -1.99 14.97
N PRO A 73 1.07 -2.45 16.00
CA PRO A 73 2.01 -3.58 15.88
C PRO A 73 1.40 -4.85 15.30
N GLN A 74 0.13 -5.14 15.57
CA GLN A 74 -0.56 -6.33 15.05
C GLN A 74 -0.91 -6.22 13.56
N TRP A 75 -1.17 -5.00 13.08
CA TRP A 75 -1.47 -4.72 11.68
C TRP A 75 -0.22 -4.79 10.80
N PHE A 76 0.89 -4.29 11.31
CA PHE A 76 2.13 -4.08 10.56
C PHE A 76 2.62 -5.31 9.80
N PRO A 77 2.78 -6.53 10.43
CA PRO A 77 3.47 -7.64 9.80
C PRO A 77 2.65 -8.41 8.75
N ILE A 78 1.33 -8.19 8.66
CA ILE A 78 0.45 -8.95 7.77
C ILE A 78 0.53 -8.40 6.35
N GLY A 79 0.78 -9.25 5.37
CA GLY A 79 0.77 -8.88 3.95
C GLY A 79 1.97 -8.03 3.51
N ILE A 80 3.13 -8.25 4.11
CA ILE A 80 4.39 -7.65 3.67
C ILE A 80 5.22 -8.68 2.92
N GLN A 81 5.89 -8.26 1.85
CA GLN A 81 6.83 -9.08 1.10
C GLN A 81 8.18 -8.39 0.97
N MET A 82 9.24 -9.20 0.96
CA MET A 82 10.56 -8.74 0.59
C MET A 82 10.72 -8.85 -0.93
N HIS A 83 11.04 -7.74 -1.56
CA HIS A 83 11.38 -7.69 -2.98
C HIS A 83 12.89 -7.51 -3.15
N SER A 84 13.44 -8.21 -4.14
CA SER A 84 14.86 -8.11 -4.50
C SER A 84 15.00 -7.52 -5.90
N GLU A 85 15.77 -6.46 -6.00
CA GLU A 85 16.12 -5.83 -7.27
C GLU A 85 17.61 -5.50 -7.26
N SER A 86 18.36 -5.99 -8.25
CA SER A 86 19.80 -5.76 -8.37
C SER A 86 20.58 -6.06 -7.08
N ASN A 87 20.28 -7.16 -6.39
CA ASN A 87 20.83 -7.58 -5.09
C ASN A 87 20.52 -6.64 -3.91
N LEU A 88 19.53 -5.75 -4.07
CA LEU A 88 19.03 -4.90 -3.01
C LEU A 88 17.64 -5.38 -2.58
N ASN A 89 17.41 -5.46 -1.28
CA ASN A 89 16.16 -5.94 -0.70
C ASN A 89 15.40 -4.81 -0.06
N TYR A 90 14.09 -4.73 -0.34
CA TYR A 90 13.19 -3.78 0.31
C TYR A 90 11.84 -4.44 0.62
N LEU A 91 11.15 -3.89 1.62
CA LEU A 91 9.84 -4.36 2.05
C LEU A 91 8.75 -3.57 1.33
N LEU A 92 7.81 -4.31 0.75
CA LEU A 92 6.67 -3.80 0.00
C LEU A 92 5.39 -4.51 0.45
N ALA A 93 4.31 -3.79 0.63
CA ALA A 93 3.00 -4.39 0.85
C ALA A 93 2.61 -5.26 -0.35
N THR A 94 1.91 -6.37 -0.07
CA THR A 94 1.20 -7.09 -1.13
C THR A 94 0.08 -6.23 -1.70
N PRO A 95 -0.50 -6.54 -2.88
CA PRO A 95 -1.66 -5.83 -3.41
C PRO A 95 -2.80 -5.69 -2.40
N GLU A 96 -3.10 -6.77 -1.70
CA GLU A 96 -4.14 -6.84 -0.67
C GLU A 96 -3.86 -5.90 0.49
N LYS A 97 -2.63 -5.96 1.00
CA LYS A 97 -2.19 -5.10 2.11
C LYS A 97 -2.21 -3.64 1.71
N ALA A 98 -1.72 -3.31 0.52
CA ALA A 98 -1.72 -1.95 0.00
C ALA A 98 -3.14 -1.39 -0.11
N LEU A 99 -4.09 -2.18 -0.62
CA LEU A 99 -5.50 -1.81 -0.70
C LEU A 99 -6.10 -1.58 0.69
N MET A 100 -5.82 -2.47 1.65
CA MET A 100 -6.31 -2.33 3.02
C MET A 100 -5.66 -1.16 3.76
N ASP A 101 -4.41 -0.85 3.50
CA ASP A 101 -3.74 0.35 4.05
C ASP A 101 -4.39 1.64 3.51
N VAL A 102 -4.80 1.69 2.24
CA VAL A 102 -5.62 2.81 1.72
C VAL A 102 -6.91 2.95 2.51
N VAL A 103 -7.64 1.85 2.72
CA VAL A 103 -8.90 1.86 3.50
C VAL A 103 -8.65 2.31 4.93
N GLN A 104 -7.65 1.72 5.58
CA GLN A 104 -7.36 1.95 7.00
C GLN A 104 -6.95 3.39 7.30
N PHE A 105 -6.09 3.96 6.46
CA PHE A 105 -5.42 5.22 6.74
C PHE A 105 -6.00 6.44 6.02
N THR A 106 -6.96 6.25 5.11
CA THR A 106 -7.65 7.37 4.46
C THR A 106 -8.90 7.73 5.25
N ALA A 107 -8.98 8.99 5.69
CA ALA A 107 -10.16 9.50 6.38
C ALA A 107 -11.40 9.46 5.47
N GLY A 108 -12.58 9.24 6.07
CA GLY A 108 -13.86 9.28 5.36
C GLY A 108 -14.23 8.03 4.57
N ILE A 109 -13.34 7.06 4.40
CA ILE A 109 -13.70 5.78 3.78
C ILE A 109 -14.53 4.95 4.77
N SER A 110 -15.82 4.79 4.45
CA SER A 110 -16.76 3.98 5.22
C SER A 110 -17.81 3.43 4.25
N MET A 111 -17.84 2.12 4.07
CA MET A 111 -18.72 1.45 3.11
C MET A 111 -19.51 0.34 3.80
N ARG A 112 -20.83 0.36 3.62
CA ARG A 112 -21.77 -0.61 4.22
C ARG A 112 -22.40 -1.53 3.19
N TYR A 113 -22.42 -1.13 1.93
CA TYR A 113 -23.11 -1.81 0.84
C TYR A 113 -22.16 -2.08 -0.33
N ALA A 114 -22.41 -3.18 -1.06
CA ALA A 114 -21.60 -3.58 -2.21
C ALA A 114 -21.48 -2.48 -3.27
N LYS A 115 -22.56 -1.74 -3.54
CA LYS A 115 -22.56 -0.62 -4.51
C LYS A 115 -21.55 0.47 -4.13
N GLU A 116 -21.38 0.76 -2.83
CA GLU A 116 -20.42 1.76 -2.37
C GLU A 116 -18.98 1.28 -2.62
N VAL A 117 -18.72 -0.02 -2.46
CA VAL A 117 -17.41 -0.62 -2.76
C VAL A 117 -17.10 -0.53 -4.25
N GLY A 118 -18.05 -0.93 -5.10
CA GLY A 118 -17.88 -0.83 -6.56
C GLY A 118 -17.59 0.61 -6.99
N GLY A 119 -18.39 1.57 -6.56
CA GLY A 119 -18.18 2.99 -6.84
C GLY A 119 -16.82 3.51 -6.36
N TRP A 120 -16.42 3.15 -5.15
CA TRP A 120 -15.12 3.55 -4.62
C TRP A 120 -13.94 2.95 -5.40
N LEU A 121 -14.00 1.66 -5.74
CA LEU A 121 -12.95 1.01 -6.53
C LEU A 121 -12.85 1.61 -7.94
N GLU A 122 -13.98 1.74 -8.65
CA GLU A 122 -14.00 2.15 -10.05
C GLU A 122 -13.81 3.65 -10.25
N GLU A 123 -14.50 4.48 -9.45
CA GLU A 123 -14.57 5.92 -9.66
C GLU A 123 -13.52 6.69 -8.85
N ASP A 124 -13.37 6.36 -7.56
CA ASP A 124 -12.45 7.10 -6.68
C ASP A 124 -11.01 6.60 -6.77
N LEU A 125 -10.83 5.29 -6.69
CA LEU A 125 -9.50 4.67 -6.73
C LEU A 125 -9.04 4.37 -8.16
N ARG A 126 -9.98 4.24 -9.10
CA ARG A 126 -9.74 3.84 -10.50
C ARG A 126 -8.99 2.50 -10.59
N PHE A 127 -9.39 1.59 -9.70
CA PHE A 127 -8.81 0.25 -9.63
C PHE A 127 -9.09 -0.53 -10.91
N ASP A 128 -8.11 -1.28 -11.39
CA ASP A 128 -8.28 -2.20 -12.51
C ASP A 128 -9.15 -3.39 -12.09
N MET A 129 -10.44 -3.33 -12.42
CA MET A 129 -11.43 -4.31 -12.00
C MET A 129 -11.17 -5.71 -12.57
N ASP A 130 -10.46 -5.82 -13.69
CA ASP A 130 -10.07 -7.13 -14.26
C ASP A 130 -9.11 -7.89 -13.33
N LEU A 131 -8.32 -7.15 -12.53
CA LEU A 131 -7.40 -7.72 -11.57
C LEU A 131 -8.02 -7.97 -10.19
N LEU A 132 -9.26 -7.58 -9.98
CA LEU A 132 -9.93 -7.74 -8.67
C LEU A 132 -10.05 -9.22 -8.25
N SER A 133 -10.22 -10.11 -9.20
CA SER A 133 -10.30 -11.55 -8.94
C SER A 133 -9.00 -12.16 -8.41
N GLU A 134 -7.86 -11.50 -8.62
CA GLU A 134 -6.55 -11.96 -8.15
C GLU A 134 -6.28 -11.62 -6.68
N ILE A 135 -7.06 -10.70 -6.10
CA ILE A 135 -6.90 -10.26 -4.70
C ILE A 135 -7.16 -11.41 -3.73
N ASN A 136 -6.18 -11.77 -2.93
CA ASN A 136 -6.32 -12.84 -1.93
C ASN A 136 -7.13 -12.36 -0.72
N VAL A 137 -8.40 -12.76 -0.67
CA VAL A 137 -9.32 -12.36 0.43
C VAL A 137 -8.92 -12.89 1.80
N ASP A 138 -8.07 -13.91 1.90
CA ASP A 138 -7.64 -14.45 3.20
C ASP A 138 -6.74 -13.45 3.94
N ILE A 139 -5.97 -12.65 3.22
CA ILE A 139 -5.21 -11.54 3.82
C ILE A 139 -6.16 -10.46 4.36
N LEU A 140 -7.21 -10.13 3.60
CA LEU A 140 -8.25 -9.18 4.06
C LEU A 140 -8.94 -9.71 5.32
N LYS A 141 -9.27 -11.01 5.37
CA LYS A 141 -9.90 -11.65 6.53
C LYS A 141 -9.01 -11.61 7.77
N GLN A 142 -7.70 -11.71 7.62
CA GLN A 142 -6.75 -11.57 8.74
C GLN A 142 -6.69 -10.12 9.24
N LEU A 143 -6.80 -9.14 8.36
CA LEU A 143 -6.71 -7.72 8.70
C LEU A 143 -8.02 -7.16 9.29
N ALA A 144 -9.18 -7.64 8.85
CA ALA A 144 -10.48 -7.10 9.23
C ALA A 144 -10.67 -6.95 10.75
N PRO A 145 -10.42 -7.98 11.60
CA PRO A 145 -10.63 -7.85 13.05
C PRO A 145 -9.65 -6.91 13.75
N LEU A 146 -8.55 -6.54 13.09
CA LEU A 146 -7.55 -5.62 13.61
C LEU A 146 -7.83 -4.16 13.26
N SER A 147 -8.81 -3.92 12.39
CA SER A 147 -9.15 -2.60 11.88
C SER A 147 -10.28 -1.95 12.67
N HIS A 148 -10.16 -0.64 12.92
CA HIS A 148 -11.29 0.16 13.38
C HIS A 148 -12.36 0.34 12.28
N LYS A 149 -12.06 -0.05 11.04
CA LYS A 149 -12.98 -0.08 9.89
C LYS A 149 -13.39 -1.51 9.50
N GLN A 150 -13.44 -2.43 10.47
CA GLN A 150 -13.73 -3.84 10.24
C GLN A 150 -14.94 -4.07 9.33
N ARG A 151 -16.07 -3.39 9.58
CA ARG A 151 -17.30 -3.52 8.78
C ARG A 151 -17.06 -3.16 7.31
N THR A 152 -16.29 -2.11 7.04
CA THR A 152 -15.93 -1.70 5.67
C THR A 152 -15.11 -2.79 4.98
N ILE A 153 -14.10 -3.34 5.66
CA ILE A 153 -13.27 -4.43 5.11
C ILE A 153 -14.10 -5.68 4.85
N GLU A 154 -15.00 -6.05 5.75
CA GLU A 154 -15.93 -7.18 5.55
C GLU A 154 -16.88 -6.95 4.35
N THR A 155 -17.29 -5.71 4.10
CA THR A 155 -18.10 -5.38 2.92
C THR A 155 -17.28 -5.52 1.64
N ILE A 156 -16.01 -5.11 1.65
CA ILE A 156 -15.09 -5.30 0.52
C ILE A 156 -14.88 -6.81 0.26
N ILE A 157 -14.65 -7.61 1.29
CA ILE A 157 -14.48 -9.07 1.16
C ILE A 157 -15.69 -9.68 0.46
N ARG A 158 -16.91 -9.36 0.93
CA ARG A 158 -18.16 -9.88 0.32
C ARG A 158 -18.31 -9.43 -1.12
N PHE A 159 -17.95 -8.20 -1.45
CA PHE A 159 -17.97 -7.69 -2.81
C PHE A 159 -17.04 -8.50 -3.71
N ILE A 160 -15.77 -8.69 -3.33
CA ILE A 160 -14.79 -9.47 -4.11
C ILE A 160 -15.24 -10.92 -4.28
N GLU A 161 -15.74 -11.56 -3.22
CA GLU A 161 -16.22 -12.94 -3.29
C GLU A 161 -17.43 -13.10 -4.21
N ASN A 162 -18.30 -12.10 -4.30
CA ASN A 162 -19.44 -12.10 -5.19
C ASN A 162 -19.04 -11.91 -6.65
N GLU A 163 -18.12 -10.98 -6.94
CA GLU A 163 -17.60 -10.76 -8.31
C GLU A 163 -16.94 -12.02 -8.88
N ARG A 164 -16.30 -12.84 -8.04
CA ARG A 164 -15.70 -14.12 -8.47
C ARG A 164 -16.70 -15.21 -8.86
N ARG A 165 -17.96 -15.07 -8.44
CA ARG A 165 -19.03 -16.06 -8.71
C ARG A 165 -19.81 -15.78 -9.99
N VAL A 166 -19.60 -14.61 -10.55
CA VAL A 166 -20.21 -14.17 -11.81
C VAL A 166 -19.31 -14.50 -12.99
#